data_577219156ea3c540ad81080f0b957985
#
_entry.id   577219156ea3c540ad81080f0b957985
#
_cell.length_a   1.000
_cell.length_b   1.000
_cell.length_c   1.000
_cell.angle_alpha   90.00
_cell.angle_beta   90.00
_cell.angle_gamma   90.00
#
_symmetry.space_group_name_H-M   'P 1'
#
loop_
_entity.id
_entity.type
_entity.pdbx_description
1 polymer ?
#
loop_
_entity_poly.entity_id
_entity_poly.type
_entity_poly.pdbx_seq_one_letter_code
_entity_poly.pdbx_strand_id
1 'polypeptide(L)'
;VEQMKEYFNCTEVETRVISGQMSNMATFSALMDWKNRLDRKHTPQRLGYVMNNHIIKGGHLSAQPMGALRDYIAIDPVTERHAIVNFPVCEDNIYKIDVEETKKLIDQYRPELIIFGKSMVLHKEPVAAIRKFVDEQNISTTIMYDMAHVLGLVGDYFQKPFEEGAEIVTGSTHKTFFGPQRGVIATNWKKEDLKY
;
A
#
# COMPACT_ATOMS: atom_id res chain seq x y z
N VAL A 1 6.55 20.33 -4.80
CA VAL A 1 7.21 19.05 -4.52
C VAL A 1 7.93 19.12 -3.20
N GLU A 2 8.85 20.09 -2.96
CA GLU A 2 9.65 20.15 -1.74
C GLU A 2 8.82 20.23 -0.45
N GLN A 3 7.78 21.07 -0.40
CA GLN A 3 6.86 21.14 0.73
C GLN A 3 6.15 19.80 1.03
N MET A 4 5.87 19.00 -0.01
CA MET A 4 5.27 17.68 0.17
C MET A 4 6.30 16.66 0.69
N LYS A 5 7.57 16.78 0.30
CA LYS A 5 8.64 15.96 0.87
C LYS A 5 8.81 16.24 2.36
N GLU A 6 8.80 17.53 2.73
CA GLU A 6 8.83 17.97 4.12
C GLU A 6 7.60 17.45 4.89
N TYR A 7 6.40 17.61 4.31
CA TYR A 7 5.15 17.16 4.93
C TYR A 7 5.13 15.66 5.24
N PHE A 8 5.61 14.83 4.32
CA PHE A 8 5.69 13.39 4.51
C PHE A 8 6.94 12.94 5.26
N ASN A 9 7.95 13.78 5.40
CA ASN A 9 9.29 13.39 5.83
C ASN A 9 9.86 12.27 4.93
N CYS A 10 9.89 12.51 3.60
CA CYS A 10 10.32 11.54 2.61
C CYS A 10 11.28 12.13 1.57
N THR A 11 11.92 11.23 0.82
CA THR A 11 12.95 11.62 -0.15
C THR A 11 12.39 12.02 -1.51
N GLU A 12 11.34 11.31 -1.98
CA GLU A 12 10.77 11.51 -3.30
C GLU A 12 9.25 11.64 -3.27
N VAL A 13 8.73 12.58 -4.07
CA VAL A 13 7.29 12.82 -4.22
C VAL A 13 6.93 13.08 -5.68
N GLU A 14 5.90 12.40 -6.15
CA GLU A 14 5.26 12.64 -7.45
C GLU A 14 3.87 13.25 -7.25
N THR A 15 3.64 14.43 -7.84
CA THR A 15 2.38 15.20 -7.71
C THR A 15 1.63 15.40 -9.03
N ARG A 16 2.16 14.88 -10.14
CA ARG A 16 1.53 15.04 -11.47
C ARG A 16 0.34 14.13 -11.71
N VAL A 17 0.18 13.09 -10.90
CA VAL A 17 -0.98 12.17 -10.98
C VAL A 17 -2.27 12.90 -10.67
N ILE A 18 -3.32 12.65 -11.44
CA ILE A 18 -4.57 13.43 -11.39
C ILE A 18 -5.59 12.90 -10.37
N SER A 19 -5.35 11.72 -9.80
CA SER A 19 -6.23 11.14 -8.77
C SER A 19 -5.49 10.13 -7.89
N GLY A 20 -6.04 9.83 -6.70
CA GLY A 20 -5.53 8.78 -5.83
C GLY A 20 -5.58 7.39 -6.48
N GLN A 21 -6.60 7.11 -7.30
CA GLN A 21 -6.66 5.87 -8.07
C GLN A 21 -5.49 5.76 -9.05
N MET A 22 -5.17 6.83 -9.77
CA MET A 22 -3.99 6.84 -10.66
C MET A 22 -2.69 6.73 -9.90
N SER A 23 -2.61 7.27 -8.68
CA SER A 23 -1.45 7.06 -7.81
C SER A 23 -1.25 5.56 -7.52
N ASN A 24 -2.32 4.84 -7.19
CA ASN A 24 -2.25 3.40 -6.96
C ASN A 24 -1.89 2.64 -8.25
N MET A 25 -2.51 2.95 -9.39
CA MET A 25 -2.18 2.33 -10.68
C MET A 25 -0.71 2.53 -11.06
N ALA A 26 -0.20 3.75 -10.93
CA ALA A 26 1.21 4.04 -11.22
C ALA A 26 2.15 3.28 -10.28
N THR A 27 1.81 3.19 -9.00
CA THR A 27 2.58 2.41 -8.02
C THR A 27 2.58 0.93 -8.36
N PHE A 28 1.42 0.34 -8.65
CA PHE A 28 1.34 -1.09 -9.00
C PHE A 28 2.07 -1.41 -10.30
N SER A 29 1.97 -0.52 -11.31
CA SER A 29 2.74 -0.65 -12.55
C SER A 29 4.24 -0.61 -12.28
N ALA A 30 4.70 0.35 -11.48
CA ALA A 30 6.11 0.47 -11.14
C ALA A 30 6.65 -0.75 -10.38
N LEU A 31 5.87 -1.29 -9.44
CA LEU A 31 6.24 -2.52 -8.71
C LEU A 31 6.30 -3.73 -9.64
N MET A 32 5.36 -3.86 -10.57
CA MET A 32 5.37 -4.93 -11.57
C MET A 32 6.56 -4.79 -12.52
N ASP A 33 6.87 -3.58 -12.98
CA ASP A 33 8.05 -3.32 -13.81
C ASP A 33 9.34 -3.62 -13.05
N TRP A 34 9.43 -3.23 -11.78
CA TRP A 34 10.55 -3.55 -10.91
C TRP A 34 10.73 -5.06 -10.74
N LYS A 35 9.66 -5.79 -10.51
CA LYS A 35 9.68 -7.26 -10.43
C LYS A 35 10.26 -7.91 -11.68
N ASN A 36 9.94 -7.36 -12.85
CA ASN A 36 10.33 -7.90 -14.16
C ASN A 36 11.61 -7.27 -14.74
N ARG A 37 12.30 -6.39 -14.02
CA ARG A 37 13.43 -5.58 -14.54
C ARG A 37 14.61 -6.38 -15.08
N LEU A 38 14.86 -7.56 -14.50
CA LEU A 38 15.98 -8.43 -14.89
C LEU A 38 15.61 -9.46 -15.95
N ASP A 39 14.33 -9.74 -16.13
CA ASP A 39 13.82 -10.72 -17.09
C ASP A 39 12.57 -10.17 -17.79
N ARG A 40 12.81 -9.36 -18.81
CA ARG A 40 11.74 -8.74 -19.61
C ARG A 40 11.12 -9.76 -20.58
N LYS A 41 10.27 -10.62 -20.06
CA LYS A 41 9.49 -11.56 -20.86
C LYS A 41 8.40 -10.88 -21.67
N HIS A 42 7.93 -11.55 -22.70
CA HIS A 42 6.78 -11.12 -23.50
C HIS A 42 5.52 -10.89 -22.65
N THR A 43 5.34 -11.70 -21.60
CA THR A 43 4.25 -11.55 -20.64
C THR A 43 4.88 -11.30 -19.27
N PRO A 44 4.85 -10.05 -18.78
CA PRO A 44 5.38 -9.71 -17.46
C PRO A 44 4.67 -10.49 -16.35
N GLN A 45 5.43 -10.95 -15.36
CA GLN A 45 4.87 -11.56 -14.17
C GLN A 45 4.12 -10.51 -13.36
N ARG A 46 2.88 -10.79 -13.02
CA ARG A 46 2.10 -9.96 -12.10
C ARG A 46 2.60 -10.12 -10.66
N LEU A 47 2.20 -9.19 -9.79
CA LEU A 47 2.44 -9.32 -8.35
C LEU A 47 1.79 -10.61 -7.85
N GLY A 48 2.47 -11.32 -6.98
CA GLY A 48 1.96 -12.50 -6.33
C GLY A 48 0.85 -12.19 -5.33
N TYR A 49 0.86 -12.80 -4.13
CA TYR A 49 -0.12 -12.44 -3.12
C TYR A 49 0.02 -10.98 -2.71
N VAL A 50 -1.13 -10.29 -2.61
CA VAL A 50 -1.24 -8.94 -2.07
C VAL A 50 -2.16 -8.97 -0.87
N MET A 51 -1.73 -8.36 0.24
CA MET A 51 -2.55 -8.22 1.44
C MET A 51 -3.16 -6.83 1.51
N ASN A 52 -4.46 -6.74 1.79
CA ASN A 52 -5.17 -5.46 1.90
C ASN A 52 -6.35 -5.51 2.86
N ASN A 53 -6.96 -4.36 3.13
CA ASN A 53 -8.19 -4.27 3.91
C ASN A 53 -9.41 -4.68 3.07
N HIS A 54 -10.25 -5.58 3.58
CA HIS A 54 -11.48 -6.00 2.90
C HIS A 54 -12.47 -4.83 2.76
N ILE A 55 -13.13 -4.70 1.60
CA ILE A 55 -14.01 -3.57 1.30
C ILE A 55 -15.15 -3.41 2.31
N ILE A 56 -15.80 -4.51 2.74
CA ILE A 56 -16.91 -4.49 3.71
C ILE A 56 -16.43 -4.04 5.10
N LYS A 57 -15.15 -4.23 5.40
CA LYS A 57 -14.50 -3.82 6.66
C LYS A 57 -13.84 -2.43 6.55
N GLY A 58 -14.34 -1.62 5.64
CA GLY A 58 -13.89 -0.25 5.43
C GLY A 58 -12.72 -0.08 4.46
N GLY A 59 -12.30 -1.12 3.76
CA GLY A 59 -11.20 -1.08 2.79
C GLY A 59 -11.42 -0.07 1.66
N HIS A 60 -10.31 0.45 1.10
CA HIS A 60 -10.37 1.41 0.00
C HIS A 60 -10.54 0.68 -1.34
N LEU A 61 -11.50 1.11 -2.15
CA LEU A 61 -11.86 0.47 -3.42
C LEU A 61 -10.67 0.40 -4.40
N SER A 62 -9.87 1.46 -4.49
CA SER A 62 -8.77 1.51 -5.44
C SER A 62 -7.65 0.51 -5.15
N ALA A 63 -7.56 0.01 -3.91
CA ALA A 63 -6.62 -1.04 -3.50
C ALA A 63 -7.19 -2.47 -3.67
N GLN A 64 -8.30 -2.62 -4.39
CA GLN A 64 -8.97 -3.91 -4.59
C GLN A 64 -8.84 -4.41 -6.04
N PRO A 65 -9.02 -5.73 -6.28
CA PRO A 65 -9.11 -6.27 -7.65
C PRO A 65 -10.27 -5.72 -8.46
N MET A 66 -11.33 -5.21 -7.82
CA MET A 66 -12.43 -4.53 -8.51
C MET A 66 -12.10 -3.06 -8.83
N GLY A 67 -10.96 -2.56 -8.35
CA GLY A 67 -10.43 -1.22 -8.60
C GLY A 67 -9.11 -1.25 -9.37
N ALA A 68 -8.13 -0.47 -8.91
CA ALA A 68 -6.86 -0.29 -9.61
C ALA A 68 -5.93 -1.53 -9.60
N LEU A 69 -6.10 -2.45 -8.65
CA LEU A 69 -5.18 -3.59 -8.49
C LEU A 69 -5.40 -4.71 -9.53
N ARG A 70 -6.54 -4.75 -10.21
CA ARG A 70 -7.00 -5.85 -11.06
C ARG A 70 -5.95 -6.40 -12.03
N ASP A 71 -5.33 -5.52 -12.77
CA ASP A 71 -4.45 -5.89 -13.88
C ASP A 71 -3.00 -6.17 -13.45
N TYR A 72 -2.70 -5.90 -12.18
CA TYR A 72 -1.35 -6.00 -11.61
C TYR A 72 -1.14 -7.21 -10.72
N ILE A 73 -2.21 -7.89 -10.31
CA ILE A 73 -2.16 -9.04 -9.39
C ILE A 73 -2.35 -10.36 -10.13
N ALA A 74 -1.65 -11.39 -9.69
CA ALA A 74 -1.76 -12.74 -10.21
C ALA A 74 -3.13 -13.37 -9.89
N ILE A 75 -3.47 -14.41 -10.63
CA ILE A 75 -4.56 -15.31 -10.32
C ILE A 75 -3.96 -16.52 -9.58
N ASP A 76 -4.51 -16.85 -8.43
CA ASP A 76 -4.17 -18.06 -7.70
C ASP A 76 -4.62 -19.29 -8.52
N PRO A 77 -3.70 -20.19 -8.86
CA PRO A 77 -4.02 -21.30 -9.76
C PRO A 77 -4.92 -22.36 -9.14
N VAL A 78 -5.05 -22.39 -7.81
CA VAL A 78 -5.87 -23.36 -7.09
C VAL A 78 -7.30 -22.86 -6.95
N THR A 79 -7.47 -21.61 -6.60
CA THR A 79 -8.79 -21.00 -6.36
C THR A 79 -9.38 -20.31 -7.59
N GLU A 80 -8.58 -20.09 -8.64
CA GLU A 80 -8.92 -19.32 -9.84
C GLU A 80 -9.36 -17.86 -9.53
N ARG A 81 -8.98 -17.35 -8.37
CA ARG A 81 -9.29 -15.99 -7.92
C ARG A 81 -8.03 -15.14 -7.87
N HIS A 82 -8.21 -13.83 -7.81
CA HIS A 82 -7.09 -12.94 -7.55
C HIS A 82 -6.37 -13.33 -6.25
N ALA A 83 -5.03 -13.33 -6.28
CA ALA A 83 -4.18 -13.73 -5.16
C ALA A 83 -4.20 -12.68 -4.03
N ILE A 84 -5.38 -12.45 -3.45
CA ILE A 84 -5.63 -11.50 -2.37
C ILE A 84 -5.74 -12.22 -1.04
N VAL A 85 -5.06 -11.67 -0.02
CA VAL A 85 -5.24 -12.01 1.37
C VAL A 85 -5.77 -10.78 2.10
N ASN A 86 -6.93 -10.88 2.72
CA ASN A 86 -7.44 -9.73 3.47
C ASN A 86 -6.93 -9.73 4.91
N PHE A 87 -6.66 -8.53 5.44
CA PHE A 87 -6.37 -8.40 6.86
C PHE A 87 -7.51 -8.99 7.71
N PRO A 88 -7.21 -9.88 8.66
CA PRO A 88 -8.14 -10.24 9.70
C PRO A 88 -8.42 -9.04 10.59
N VAL A 89 -9.60 -9.03 11.20
CA VAL A 89 -10.01 -7.94 12.10
C VAL A 89 -10.35 -8.50 13.46
N CYS A 90 -10.25 -7.65 14.49
CA CYS A 90 -10.61 -8.01 15.84
C CYS A 90 -12.08 -8.42 15.92
N GLU A 91 -12.41 -9.40 16.75
CA GLU A 91 -13.79 -9.90 16.92
C GLU A 91 -14.73 -8.82 17.44
N ASP A 92 -14.25 -7.96 18.33
CA ASP A 92 -14.98 -6.85 18.94
C ASP A 92 -15.06 -5.60 18.04
N ASN A 93 -14.23 -5.52 17.00
CA ASN A 93 -14.14 -4.33 16.16
C ASN A 93 -13.69 -4.65 14.72
N ILE A 94 -14.63 -4.71 13.81
CA ILE A 94 -14.39 -5.02 12.39
C ILE A 94 -13.56 -3.96 11.65
N TYR A 95 -13.34 -2.78 12.22
CA TYR A 95 -12.52 -1.70 11.66
C TYR A 95 -11.08 -1.70 12.19
N LYS A 96 -10.75 -2.61 13.12
CA LYS A 96 -9.42 -2.75 13.70
C LYS A 96 -8.76 -4.04 13.21
N ILE A 97 -7.56 -3.93 12.66
CA ILE A 97 -6.78 -5.09 12.21
C ILE A 97 -6.32 -5.90 13.42
N ASP A 98 -6.51 -7.22 13.34
CA ASP A 98 -5.89 -8.17 14.26
C ASP A 98 -4.44 -8.41 13.83
N VAL A 99 -3.51 -7.91 14.62
CA VAL A 99 -2.08 -7.95 14.31
C VAL A 99 -1.53 -9.38 14.38
N GLU A 100 -1.94 -10.17 15.37
CA GLU A 100 -1.39 -11.50 15.56
C GLU A 100 -1.87 -12.49 14.49
N GLU A 101 -3.14 -12.44 14.14
CA GLU A 101 -3.66 -13.24 13.02
C GLU A 101 -3.09 -12.73 11.68
N THR A 102 -2.84 -11.42 11.54
CA THR A 102 -2.18 -10.86 10.34
C THR A 102 -0.78 -11.43 10.16
N LYS A 103 0.02 -11.53 11.22
CA LYS A 103 1.36 -12.11 11.18
C LYS A 103 1.36 -13.56 10.68
N LYS A 104 0.39 -14.38 11.15
CA LYS A 104 0.23 -15.77 10.69
C LYS A 104 -0.05 -15.84 9.19
N LEU A 105 -0.95 -14.98 8.69
CA LEU A 105 -1.27 -14.94 7.27
C LEU A 105 -0.09 -14.43 6.42
N ILE A 106 0.68 -13.46 6.91
CA ILE A 106 1.89 -13.00 6.23
C ILE A 106 2.92 -14.13 6.13
N ASP A 107 3.12 -14.88 7.20
CA ASP A 107 4.04 -16.02 7.19
C ASP A 107 3.59 -17.11 6.22
N GLN A 108 2.29 -17.41 6.18
CA GLN A 108 1.69 -18.42 5.31
C GLN A 108 1.74 -18.05 3.83
N TYR A 109 1.33 -16.82 3.46
CA TYR A 109 1.12 -16.41 2.08
C TYR A 109 2.30 -15.65 1.47
N ARG A 110 3.20 -15.14 2.30
CA ARG A 110 4.37 -14.34 1.87
C ARG A 110 4.00 -13.26 0.84
N PRO A 111 3.07 -12.34 1.16
CA PRO A 111 2.61 -11.35 0.20
C PRO A 111 3.78 -10.49 -0.31
N GLU A 112 3.80 -10.24 -1.62
CA GLU A 112 4.80 -9.35 -2.22
C GLU A 112 4.49 -7.86 -1.94
N LEU A 113 3.22 -7.55 -1.68
CA LEU A 113 2.76 -6.20 -1.37
C LEU A 113 1.73 -6.25 -0.24
N ILE A 114 1.94 -5.43 0.78
CA ILE A 114 0.99 -5.19 1.87
C ILE A 114 0.48 -3.77 1.73
N ILE A 115 -0.84 -3.60 1.56
CA ILE A 115 -1.48 -2.29 1.37
C ILE A 115 -2.34 -1.97 2.59
N PHE A 116 -1.84 -1.06 3.41
CA PHE A 116 -2.63 -0.42 4.46
C PHE A 116 -3.52 0.68 3.88
N GLY A 117 -4.52 1.08 4.64
CA GLY A 117 -5.43 2.17 4.29
C GLY A 117 -6.86 1.71 4.04
N LYS A 118 -7.77 2.56 4.43
CA LYS A 118 -9.21 2.33 4.37
C LYS A 118 -9.94 3.57 3.88
N SER A 119 -11.16 3.39 3.40
CA SER A 119 -12.12 4.48 3.23
C SER A 119 -12.71 4.90 4.58
N MET A 120 -12.91 3.94 5.50
CA MET A 120 -13.38 4.17 6.86
C MET A 120 -12.24 3.96 7.84
N VAL A 121 -11.48 5.01 8.13
CA VAL A 121 -10.33 4.97 9.03
C VAL A 121 -10.76 5.43 10.41
N LEU A 122 -10.98 4.50 11.31
CA LEU A 122 -11.34 4.75 12.72
C LEU A 122 -10.18 4.52 13.68
N HIS A 123 -9.15 3.79 13.24
CA HIS A 123 -7.97 3.46 14.02
C HIS A 123 -6.71 3.65 13.17
N LYS A 124 -5.59 3.87 13.83
CA LYS A 124 -4.27 3.81 13.17
C LYS A 124 -4.06 2.41 12.59
N GLU A 125 -3.52 2.34 11.39
CA GLU A 125 -3.10 1.08 10.80
C GLU A 125 -1.81 0.59 11.49
N PRO A 126 -1.64 -0.73 11.75
CA PRO A 126 -0.52 -1.26 12.53
C PRO A 126 0.77 -1.40 11.71
N VAL A 127 1.18 -0.35 11.00
CA VAL A 127 2.32 -0.35 10.06
C VAL A 127 3.60 -0.79 10.77
N ALA A 128 3.94 -0.14 11.90
CA ALA A 128 5.17 -0.41 12.62
C ALA A 128 5.26 -1.86 13.14
N ALA A 129 4.13 -2.40 13.63
CA ALA A 129 4.10 -3.78 14.14
C ALA A 129 4.32 -4.81 13.03
N ILE A 130 3.76 -4.56 11.85
CA ILE A 130 3.91 -5.44 10.68
C ILE A 130 5.29 -5.27 10.06
N ARG A 131 5.81 -4.04 9.93
CA ARG A 131 7.18 -3.79 9.46
C ARG A 131 8.19 -4.56 10.31
N LYS A 132 8.11 -4.41 11.63
CA LYS A 132 8.98 -5.14 12.57
C LYS A 132 8.93 -6.65 12.34
N PHE A 133 7.73 -7.21 12.21
CA PHE A 133 7.54 -8.65 11.99
C PHE A 133 8.16 -9.13 10.67
N VAL A 134 7.93 -8.44 9.56
CA VAL A 134 8.47 -8.87 8.26
C VAL A 134 9.99 -8.75 8.22
N ASP A 135 10.58 -7.76 8.91
CA ASP A 135 12.03 -7.63 9.04
C ASP A 135 12.62 -8.76 9.87
N GLU A 136 12.05 -9.06 11.04
CA GLU A 136 12.48 -10.16 11.92
C GLU A 136 12.41 -11.53 11.24
N GLN A 137 11.41 -11.72 10.35
CA GLN A 137 11.22 -12.98 9.61
C GLN A 137 11.93 -13.00 8.23
N ASN A 138 12.68 -11.94 7.88
CA ASN A 138 13.31 -11.77 6.56
C ASN A 138 12.33 -12.00 5.40
N ILE A 139 11.12 -11.45 5.51
CA ILE A 139 10.10 -11.54 4.46
C ILE A 139 10.29 -10.40 3.47
N SER A 140 10.56 -10.74 2.21
CA SER A 140 10.63 -9.73 1.14
C SER A 140 9.22 -9.30 0.74
N THR A 141 8.79 -8.18 1.26
CA THR A 141 7.50 -7.55 0.94
C THR A 141 7.64 -6.04 0.91
N THR A 142 6.90 -5.37 0.05
CA THR A 142 6.77 -3.92 0.06
C THR A 142 5.57 -3.52 0.91
N ILE A 143 5.75 -2.56 1.80
CA ILE A 143 4.66 -1.99 2.60
C ILE A 143 4.25 -0.65 2.02
N MET A 144 3.01 -0.58 1.56
CA MET A 144 2.37 0.62 1.01
C MET A 144 1.24 1.08 1.93
N TYR A 145 1.09 2.38 2.10
CA TYR A 145 -0.06 2.97 2.77
C TYR A 145 -0.86 3.86 1.80
N ASP A 146 -2.05 3.41 1.43
CA ASP A 146 -3.02 4.24 0.71
C ASP A 146 -3.72 5.17 1.70
N MET A 147 -3.24 6.39 1.79
CA MET A 147 -3.75 7.43 2.70
C MET A 147 -4.80 8.33 2.04
N ALA A 148 -5.46 7.91 0.97
CA ALA A 148 -6.40 8.76 0.24
C ALA A 148 -7.44 9.45 1.15
N HIS A 149 -7.89 8.79 2.21
CA HIS A 149 -8.89 9.32 3.13
C HIS A 149 -8.30 10.03 4.35
N VAL A 150 -7.01 9.87 4.63
CA VAL A 150 -6.34 10.44 5.83
C VAL A 150 -5.07 11.20 5.49
N LEU A 151 -4.87 11.58 4.23
CA LEU A 151 -3.66 12.27 3.80
C LEU A 151 -3.42 13.58 4.56
N GLY A 152 -4.46 14.34 4.87
CA GLY A 152 -4.39 15.57 5.65
C GLY A 152 -4.15 15.37 7.14
N LEU A 153 -4.05 14.12 7.61
CA LEU A 153 -3.84 13.78 9.00
C LEU A 153 -2.43 13.23 9.29
N VAL A 154 -1.55 13.22 8.27
CA VAL A 154 -0.14 12.83 8.48
C VAL A 154 0.51 13.74 9.52
N GLY A 155 1.13 13.16 10.53
CA GLY A 155 1.80 13.89 11.59
C GLY A 155 1.57 13.32 12.99
N ASP A 156 1.96 14.09 14.00
CA ASP A 156 2.00 13.66 15.41
C ASP A 156 0.63 13.29 15.99
N TYR A 157 -0.44 13.90 15.51
CA TYR A 157 -1.79 13.68 16.03
C TYR A 157 -2.47 12.44 15.46
N PHE A 158 -1.97 11.89 14.36
CA PHE A 158 -2.54 10.68 13.78
C PHE A 158 -1.44 9.65 13.48
N GLN A 159 -0.80 9.69 12.31
CA GLN A 159 0.13 8.65 11.89
C GLN A 159 1.23 9.21 10.98
N LYS A 160 2.44 8.68 11.13
CA LYS A 160 3.61 9.01 10.32
C LYS A 160 4.07 7.75 9.58
N PRO A 161 3.53 7.46 8.40
CA PRO A 161 3.69 6.17 7.75
C PRO A 161 5.15 5.80 7.47
N PHE A 162 5.99 6.75 7.07
CA PHE A 162 7.40 6.46 6.79
C PHE A 162 8.23 6.20 8.05
N GLU A 163 7.94 6.89 9.15
CA GLU A 163 8.60 6.61 10.44
C GLU A 163 8.18 5.25 11.00
N GLU A 164 7.01 4.76 10.62
CA GLU A 164 6.50 3.44 10.99
C GLU A 164 6.93 2.33 10.03
N GLY A 165 7.64 2.66 8.95
CA GLY A 165 8.23 1.69 8.02
C GLY A 165 7.43 1.39 6.77
N ALA A 166 6.46 2.22 6.40
CA ALA A 166 5.93 2.19 5.04
C ALA A 166 6.99 2.65 4.05
N GLU A 167 7.04 2.02 2.89
CA GLU A 167 8.01 2.33 1.83
C GLU A 167 7.40 3.22 0.76
N ILE A 168 6.08 3.12 0.57
CA ILE A 168 5.31 3.92 -0.39
C ILE A 168 4.05 4.45 0.29
N VAL A 169 3.76 5.71 0.06
CA VAL A 169 2.49 6.34 0.46
C VAL A 169 1.81 6.87 -0.80
N THR A 170 0.54 6.56 -0.96
CA THR A 170 -0.30 7.16 -2.00
C THR A 170 -1.46 7.91 -1.38
N GLY A 171 -2.05 8.83 -2.11
CA GLY A 171 -3.18 9.56 -1.58
C GLY A 171 -3.91 10.45 -2.58
N SER A 172 -5.03 10.98 -2.12
CA SER A 172 -5.84 11.99 -2.80
C SER A 172 -5.69 13.33 -2.07
N THR A 173 -5.51 14.41 -2.83
CA THR A 173 -5.27 15.75 -2.24
C THR A 173 -6.55 16.57 -2.04
N HIS A 174 -7.74 15.99 -2.19
CA HIS A 174 -9.02 16.69 -2.16
C HIS A 174 -10.04 16.11 -1.15
N LYS A 175 -9.54 15.37 -0.15
CA LYS A 175 -10.36 14.82 0.95
C LYS A 175 -9.98 15.48 2.26
N THR A 176 -9.35 14.75 3.19
CA THR A 176 -8.83 15.35 4.42
C THR A 176 -7.66 16.30 4.16
N PHE A 177 -6.92 16.13 3.08
CA PHE A 177 -5.96 17.12 2.58
C PHE A 177 -6.72 18.16 1.75
N PHE A 178 -6.65 19.44 2.11
CA PHE A 178 -7.49 20.52 1.56
C PHE A 178 -6.98 21.09 0.22
N GLY A 179 -6.47 20.26 -0.66
CA GLY A 179 -5.94 20.66 -1.96
C GLY A 179 -6.92 20.47 -3.12
N PRO A 180 -6.52 20.82 -4.34
CA PRO A 180 -7.25 20.50 -5.55
C PRO A 180 -7.32 19.00 -5.78
N GLN A 181 -8.21 18.56 -6.64
CA GLN A 181 -8.31 17.15 -7.02
C GLN A 181 -7.04 16.71 -7.76
N ARG A 182 -6.18 16.02 -7.06
CA ARG A 182 -4.95 15.39 -7.54
C ARG A 182 -4.68 14.12 -6.75
N GLY A 183 -3.72 13.36 -7.21
CA GLY A 183 -3.09 12.30 -6.45
C GLY A 183 -1.69 12.69 -6.03
N VAL A 184 -1.12 11.90 -5.16
CA VAL A 184 0.27 11.98 -4.74
C VAL A 184 0.83 10.58 -4.53
N ILE A 185 2.10 10.42 -4.87
CA ILE A 185 2.91 9.23 -4.55
C ILE A 185 4.14 9.74 -3.82
N ALA A 186 4.44 9.20 -2.66
CA ALA A 186 5.62 9.51 -1.89
C ALA A 186 6.39 8.22 -1.56
N THR A 187 7.72 8.29 -1.50
CA THR A 187 8.56 7.14 -1.16
C THR A 187 9.88 7.58 -0.53
N ASN A 188 10.45 6.68 0.28
CA ASN A 188 11.81 6.80 0.79
C ASN A 188 12.84 6.02 -0.04
N TRP A 189 12.43 5.38 -1.10
CA TRP A 189 13.38 4.78 -2.04
C TRP A 189 14.18 5.87 -2.74
N LYS A 190 15.49 5.74 -2.71
CA LYS A 190 16.36 6.71 -3.37
C LYS A 190 16.32 6.48 -4.88
N LYS A 191 16.35 7.57 -5.63
CA LYS A 191 16.40 7.53 -7.10
C LYS A 191 17.56 6.68 -7.64
N GLU A 192 18.62 6.54 -6.87
CA GLU A 192 19.79 5.71 -7.17
C GLU A 192 19.48 4.22 -7.11
N ASP A 193 18.59 3.82 -6.19
CA ASP A 193 18.15 2.42 -6.03
C ASP A 193 17.15 2.00 -7.12
N LEU A 194 16.57 2.96 -7.83
CA LEU A 194 15.53 2.77 -8.86
C LEU A 194 16.09 2.80 -10.29
N LYS A 195 17.41 2.81 -10.47
CA LYS A 195 18.08 2.91 -11.78
C LYS A 195 18.10 1.62 -12.60
N TYR A 196 17.00 0.86 -12.60
CA TYR A 196 16.93 -0.34 -13.45
C TYR A 196 15.59 -0.41 -14.19
#